data_23321f2fea82f5a9a11f2e0da5b87811
#
_entry.id   23321f2fea82f5a9a11f2e0da5b87811
#
_cell.length_a   1.000
_cell.length_b   1.000
_cell.length_c   1.000
_cell.angle_alpha   90.00
_cell.angle_beta   90.00
_cell.angle_gamma   90.00
#
_symmetry.space_group_name_H-M   'P 1'
#
loop_
_entity.id
_entity.type
_entity.pdbx_description
1 polymer ?
#
loop_
_entity_poly.entity_id
_entity_poly.type
_entity_poly.pdbx_seq_one_letter_code
_entity_poly.pdbx_strand_id
1 'polypeptide(L)'
;MDALIRRFAFAQDVATRAAALASSMQPPPGASNAALKSAQDWLTEADGATERFLSDELLTAFPEDGFQGEEDGIARAGTLRWVVDPIDGTSNFARGANRWCVSLGLLDGAEPVAGILVAPGLGETFAAMSGAGATLNGAPIHAATTPELGRAIVEVGWSPRRPNADWLALCGCVMATGATVRTGGSGAMGLADVAAGRLDAYAELHINLWDVAAALCILREAGATTFPFPTTGEGAPMLATAPTLAAGLNTATQLFT
;
A
#
# COMPACT_ATOMS: atom_id res chain seq x y z
N MET A 1 -15.02 8.43 18.47
CA MET A 1 -13.85 7.65 18.92
C MET A 1 -14.17 6.16 19.04
N ASP A 2 -15.15 5.74 19.87
CA ASP A 2 -15.47 4.32 20.10
C ASP A 2 -15.82 3.53 18.82
N ALA A 3 -16.54 4.16 17.89
CA ALA A 3 -16.92 3.53 16.62
C ALA A 3 -15.73 3.24 15.69
N LEU A 4 -14.73 4.12 15.67
CA LEU A 4 -13.50 3.93 14.90
C LEU A 4 -12.62 2.85 15.54
N ILE A 5 -12.45 2.88 16.86
CA ILE A 5 -11.69 1.85 17.62
C ILE A 5 -12.26 0.46 17.35
N ARG A 6 -13.61 0.32 17.37
CA ARG A 6 -14.25 -0.97 17.10
C ARG A 6 -14.03 -1.46 15.67
N ARG A 7 -14.07 -0.56 14.68
CA ARG A 7 -13.75 -0.87 13.28
C ARG A 7 -12.30 -1.29 13.12
N PHE A 8 -11.38 -0.54 13.73
CA PHE A 8 -9.96 -0.82 13.65
C PHE A 8 -9.60 -2.18 14.25
N ALA A 9 -10.11 -2.50 15.43
CA ALA A 9 -9.88 -3.81 16.06
C ALA A 9 -10.44 -4.96 15.22
N PHE A 10 -11.64 -4.80 14.64
CA PHE A 10 -12.24 -5.79 13.75
C PHE A 10 -11.43 -5.94 12.45
N ALA A 11 -10.97 -4.82 11.87
CA ALA A 11 -10.18 -4.81 10.65
C ALA A 11 -8.84 -5.54 10.81
N GLN A 12 -8.18 -5.44 11.97
CA GLN A 12 -6.95 -6.18 12.26
C GLN A 12 -7.19 -7.71 12.26
N ASP A 13 -8.30 -8.17 12.87
CA ASP A 13 -8.66 -9.59 12.87
C ASP A 13 -9.01 -10.07 11.46
N VAL A 14 -9.89 -9.36 10.76
CA VAL A 14 -10.34 -9.79 9.44
C VAL A 14 -9.22 -9.75 8.40
N ALA A 15 -8.33 -8.74 8.43
CA ALA A 15 -7.17 -8.68 7.55
C ALA A 15 -6.20 -9.86 7.81
N THR A 16 -6.03 -10.25 9.07
CA THR A 16 -5.20 -11.41 9.43
C THR A 16 -5.80 -12.72 8.87
N ARG A 17 -7.12 -12.91 9.00
CA ARG A 17 -7.82 -14.08 8.43
C ARG A 17 -7.79 -14.08 6.89
N ALA A 18 -7.95 -12.92 6.27
CA ALA A 18 -7.84 -12.75 4.82
C ALA A 18 -6.44 -13.11 4.31
N ALA A 19 -5.39 -12.64 5.01
CA ALA A 19 -4.01 -12.97 4.67
C ALA A 19 -3.70 -14.48 4.82
N ALA A 20 -4.30 -15.14 5.82
CA ALA A 20 -4.19 -16.59 5.97
C ALA A 20 -4.90 -17.33 4.82
N LEU A 21 -6.09 -16.86 4.41
CA LEU A 21 -6.81 -17.40 3.25
C LEU A 21 -5.96 -17.26 1.98
N ALA A 22 -5.48 -16.05 1.66
CA ALA A 22 -4.62 -15.81 0.51
C ALA A 22 -3.36 -16.70 0.54
N SER A 23 -2.68 -16.79 1.70
CA SER A 23 -1.49 -17.63 1.85
C SER A 23 -1.75 -19.10 1.56
N SER A 24 -2.94 -19.63 1.91
CA SER A 24 -3.31 -21.02 1.63
C SER A 24 -3.44 -21.32 0.14
N MET A 25 -3.63 -20.28 -0.67
CA MET A 25 -3.79 -20.34 -2.12
C MET A 25 -2.51 -19.94 -2.88
N GLN A 26 -1.47 -19.48 -2.17
CA GLN A 26 -0.23 -19.06 -2.81
C GLN A 26 0.45 -20.25 -3.49
N PRO A 27 0.83 -20.15 -4.77
CA PRO A 27 1.56 -21.23 -5.44
C PRO A 27 2.96 -21.38 -4.86
N PRO A 28 3.56 -22.59 -4.91
CA PRO A 28 4.94 -22.80 -4.50
C PRO A 28 5.90 -22.04 -5.44
N PRO A 29 7.11 -21.69 -4.97
CA PRO A 29 8.12 -21.02 -5.78
C PRO A 29 8.38 -21.76 -7.10
N GLY A 30 8.39 -21.01 -8.21
CA GLY A 30 8.59 -21.56 -9.56
C GLY A 30 7.34 -22.09 -10.26
N ALA A 31 6.20 -22.21 -9.58
CA ALA A 31 4.90 -22.43 -10.24
C ALA A 31 4.42 -21.10 -10.85
N SER A 32 3.67 -21.20 -11.96
CA SER A 32 3.09 -20.02 -12.62
C SER A 32 1.76 -20.42 -13.25
N ASN A 33 0.70 -20.40 -12.45
CA ASN A 33 -0.66 -20.69 -12.89
C ASN A 33 -1.55 -19.43 -12.92
N ALA A 34 -0.97 -18.25 -12.67
CA ALA A 34 -1.71 -16.99 -12.65
C ALA A 34 -2.09 -16.58 -14.08
N ALA A 35 -3.32 -16.10 -14.23
CA ALA A 35 -3.76 -15.42 -15.44
C ALA A 35 -3.19 -13.99 -15.50
N LEU A 36 -3.19 -13.40 -16.68
CA LEU A 36 -2.87 -11.99 -16.86
C LEU A 36 -4.15 -11.26 -17.28
N LYS A 37 -4.53 -10.18 -16.58
CA LYS A 37 -5.55 -9.21 -17.03
C LYS A 37 -5.04 -8.47 -18.28
N SER A 38 -3.75 -8.13 -18.29
CA SER A 38 -3.00 -7.54 -19.41
C SER A 38 -1.52 -7.85 -19.28
N ALA A 39 -0.64 -7.27 -20.12
CA ALA A 39 0.81 -7.46 -20.00
C ALA A 39 1.31 -7.00 -18.62
N GLN A 40 1.85 -7.95 -17.82
CA GLN A 40 2.32 -7.75 -16.43
C GLN A 40 1.25 -7.34 -15.41
N ASP A 41 -0.02 -7.48 -15.75
CA ASP A 41 -1.16 -7.28 -14.86
C ASP A 41 -1.71 -8.65 -14.45
N TRP A 42 -1.28 -9.12 -13.30
CA TRP A 42 -1.52 -10.48 -12.81
C TRP A 42 -2.86 -10.56 -12.07
N LEU A 43 -3.53 -11.68 -12.22
CA LEU A 43 -4.74 -12.02 -11.49
C LEU A 43 -4.65 -13.48 -11.06
N THR A 44 -4.98 -13.76 -9.81
CA THR A 44 -5.10 -15.12 -9.31
C THR A 44 -6.51 -15.34 -8.75
N GLU A 45 -6.91 -16.62 -8.61
CA GLU A 45 -8.17 -16.95 -7.92
C GLU A 45 -8.17 -16.47 -6.46
N ALA A 46 -6.98 -16.30 -5.87
CA ALA A 46 -6.82 -15.82 -4.51
C ALA A 46 -7.27 -14.37 -4.35
N ASP A 47 -7.02 -13.49 -5.35
CA ASP A 47 -7.43 -12.08 -5.31
C ASP A 47 -8.95 -11.99 -5.12
N GLY A 48 -9.72 -12.57 -6.03
CA GLY A 48 -11.18 -12.53 -5.94
C GLY A 48 -11.76 -13.26 -4.73
N ALA A 49 -11.14 -14.36 -4.27
CA ALA A 49 -11.59 -15.08 -3.06
C ALA A 49 -11.35 -14.24 -1.80
N THR A 50 -10.19 -13.58 -1.70
CA THR A 50 -9.81 -12.74 -0.57
C THR A 50 -10.64 -11.47 -0.52
N GLU A 51 -10.89 -10.80 -1.67
CA GLU A 51 -11.74 -9.62 -1.72
C GLU A 51 -13.19 -9.91 -1.30
N ARG A 52 -13.78 -10.99 -1.81
CA ARG A 52 -15.13 -11.40 -1.37
C ARG A 52 -15.19 -11.68 0.12
N PHE A 53 -14.21 -12.41 0.67
CA PHE A 53 -14.13 -12.65 2.10
C PHE A 53 -14.10 -11.34 2.91
N LEU A 54 -13.26 -10.38 2.51
CA LEU A 54 -13.15 -9.07 3.18
C LEU A 54 -14.45 -8.27 3.07
N SER A 55 -15.07 -8.23 1.89
CA SER A 55 -16.34 -7.55 1.65
C SER A 55 -17.45 -8.12 2.53
N ASP A 56 -17.62 -9.44 2.55
CA ASP A 56 -18.66 -10.13 3.30
C ASP A 56 -18.53 -9.87 4.81
N GLU A 57 -17.33 -10.01 5.37
CA GLU A 57 -17.06 -9.81 6.79
C GLU A 57 -17.25 -8.35 7.21
N LEU A 58 -16.68 -7.40 6.45
CA LEU A 58 -16.75 -5.99 6.77
C LEU A 58 -18.17 -5.43 6.65
N LEU A 59 -18.88 -5.74 5.57
CA LEU A 59 -20.23 -5.24 5.33
C LEU A 59 -21.28 -5.94 6.21
N THR A 60 -21.02 -7.14 6.69
CA THR A 60 -21.86 -7.80 7.72
C THR A 60 -21.68 -7.13 9.08
N ALA A 61 -20.42 -6.84 9.47
CA ALA A 61 -20.14 -6.22 10.77
C ALA A 61 -20.50 -4.73 10.81
N PHE A 62 -20.39 -4.02 9.67
CA PHE A 62 -20.62 -2.57 9.52
C PHE A 62 -21.50 -2.30 8.30
N PRO A 63 -22.80 -2.59 8.38
CA PRO A 63 -23.73 -2.48 7.24
C PRO A 63 -23.90 -1.06 6.69
N GLU A 64 -23.51 -0.01 7.42
CA GLU A 64 -23.58 1.39 6.98
C GLU A 64 -22.33 1.84 6.21
N ASP A 65 -21.22 1.06 6.26
CA ASP A 65 -19.97 1.44 5.64
C ASP A 65 -19.99 1.16 4.13
N GLY A 66 -19.26 1.96 3.37
CA GLY A 66 -18.96 1.69 1.97
C GLY A 66 -17.85 0.66 1.80
N PHE A 67 -17.71 0.13 0.59
CA PHE A 67 -16.65 -0.80 0.21
C PHE A 67 -16.19 -0.52 -1.23
N GLN A 68 -14.88 -0.51 -1.43
CA GLN A 68 -14.23 -0.42 -2.72
C GLN A 68 -13.06 -1.41 -2.74
N GLY A 69 -13.10 -2.37 -3.62
CA GLY A 69 -12.01 -3.31 -3.89
C GLY A 69 -11.26 -2.99 -5.17
N GLU A 70 -10.15 -3.67 -5.38
CA GLU A 70 -9.39 -3.66 -6.63
C GLU A 70 -10.15 -4.40 -7.73
N GLU A 71 -10.74 -5.57 -7.41
CA GLU A 71 -11.28 -6.50 -8.39
C GLU A 71 -12.69 -6.13 -8.84
N ASP A 72 -13.58 -5.88 -7.87
CA ASP A 72 -15.01 -5.60 -8.12
C ASP A 72 -15.34 -4.10 -8.11
N GLY A 73 -14.35 -3.21 -7.82
CA GLY A 73 -14.54 -1.77 -7.77
C GLY A 73 -15.38 -1.30 -6.59
N ILE A 74 -16.22 -0.27 -6.80
CA ILE A 74 -17.10 0.26 -5.74
C ILE A 74 -18.34 -0.62 -5.62
N ALA A 75 -18.30 -1.58 -4.68
CA ALA A 75 -19.45 -2.42 -4.39
C ALA A 75 -20.54 -1.67 -3.60
N ARG A 76 -20.15 -0.65 -2.79
CA ARG A 76 -21.08 0.13 -1.98
C ARG A 76 -20.51 1.51 -1.61
N ALA A 77 -21.33 2.55 -1.75
CA ALA A 77 -21.00 3.90 -1.30
C ALA A 77 -21.27 4.06 0.21
N GLY A 78 -20.49 4.92 0.89
CA GLY A 78 -20.67 5.27 2.30
C GLY A 78 -19.72 6.40 2.69
N THR A 79 -20.05 7.13 3.77
CA THR A 79 -19.17 8.18 4.32
C THR A 79 -17.88 7.56 4.84
N LEU A 80 -17.98 6.51 5.68
CA LEU A 80 -16.88 5.61 6.00
C LEU A 80 -16.81 4.56 4.90
N ARG A 81 -15.66 4.39 4.28
CA ARG A 81 -15.46 3.46 3.17
C ARG A 81 -14.20 2.65 3.35
N TRP A 82 -14.34 1.35 3.35
CA TRP A 82 -13.25 0.40 3.26
C TRP A 82 -12.69 0.41 1.83
N VAL A 83 -11.39 0.54 1.71
CA VAL A 83 -10.65 0.48 0.44
C VAL A 83 -9.64 -0.64 0.56
N VAL A 84 -9.73 -1.62 -0.34
CA VAL A 84 -9.10 -2.92 -0.18
C VAL A 84 -8.30 -3.30 -1.42
N ASP A 85 -7.08 -3.75 -1.19
CA ASP A 85 -6.34 -4.57 -2.13
C ASP A 85 -6.18 -5.97 -1.51
N PRO A 86 -6.79 -6.99 -2.11
CA PRO A 86 -6.72 -8.35 -1.58
C PRO A 86 -5.30 -8.94 -1.59
N ILE A 87 -4.48 -8.58 -2.59
CA ILE A 87 -3.10 -9.06 -2.72
C ILE A 87 -2.24 -8.00 -3.43
N ASP A 88 -1.83 -6.94 -2.71
CA ASP A 88 -0.82 -6.01 -3.25
C ASP A 88 0.51 -6.74 -3.46
N GLY A 89 1.00 -6.70 -4.69
CA GLY A 89 2.14 -7.48 -5.12
C GLY A 89 1.78 -8.83 -5.74
N THR A 90 0.68 -8.89 -6.50
CA THR A 90 0.16 -10.12 -7.15
C THR A 90 1.22 -10.85 -7.98
N SER A 91 2.14 -10.13 -8.64
CA SER A 91 3.26 -10.74 -9.37
C SER A 91 4.23 -11.51 -8.47
N ASN A 92 4.52 -10.98 -7.27
CA ASN A 92 5.32 -11.67 -6.25
C ASN A 92 4.55 -12.88 -5.71
N PHE A 93 3.27 -12.70 -5.38
CA PHE A 93 2.40 -13.76 -4.92
C PHE A 93 2.35 -14.93 -5.92
N ALA A 94 2.09 -14.63 -7.20
CA ALA A 94 1.99 -15.62 -8.27
C ALA A 94 3.29 -16.42 -8.51
N ARG A 95 4.43 -15.91 -8.05
CA ARG A 95 5.75 -16.56 -8.12
C ARG A 95 6.15 -17.28 -6.83
N GLY A 96 5.28 -17.28 -5.81
CA GLY A 96 5.59 -17.84 -4.49
C GLY A 96 6.61 -17.03 -3.71
N ALA A 97 6.79 -15.74 -4.03
CA ALA A 97 7.66 -14.85 -3.29
C ALA A 97 6.92 -14.24 -2.07
N ASN A 98 7.68 -13.78 -1.08
CA ASN A 98 7.12 -13.39 0.22
C ASN A 98 6.71 -11.91 0.32
N ARG A 99 7.10 -11.03 -0.65
CA ARG A 99 6.86 -9.60 -0.58
C ARG A 99 5.52 -9.24 -1.25
N TRP A 100 4.46 -9.51 -0.54
CA TRP A 100 3.08 -9.14 -0.85
C TRP A 100 2.29 -8.95 0.45
N CYS A 101 1.16 -8.24 0.41
CA CYS A 101 0.32 -8.07 1.57
C CYS A 101 -1.17 -7.96 1.21
N VAL A 102 -2.04 -8.19 2.20
CA VAL A 102 -3.42 -7.71 2.19
C VAL A 102 -3.41 -6.27 2.67
N SER A 103 -4.00 -5.36 1.90
CA SER A 103 -4.11 -3.93 2.22
C SER A 103 -5.56 -3.58 2.53
N LEU A 104 -5.80 -2.99 3.71
CA LEU A 104 -7.12 -2.61 4.18
C LEU A 104 -7.08 -1.20 4.77
N GLY A 105 -7.57 -0.22 4.01
CA GLY A 105 -7.72 1.17 4.43
C GLY A 105 -9.15 1.51 4.80
N LEU A 106 -9.36 2.39 5.76
CA LEU A 106 -10.64 3.02 6.06
C LEU A 106 -10.54 4.52 5.82
N LEU A 107 -11.40 5.03 4.95
CA LEU A 107 -11.55 6.46 4.68
C LEU A 107 -12.80 7.02 5.36
N ASP A 108 -12.69 8.23 5.92
CA ASP A 108 -13.83 9.09 6.29
C ASP A 108 -13.89 10.23 5.26
N GLY A 109 -14.82 10.13 4.33
CA GLY A 109 -14.80 10.97 3.13
C GLY A 109 -13.53 10.76 2.31
N ALA A 110 -12.64 11.77 2.31
CA ALA A 110 -11.35 11.73 1.64
C ALA A 110 -10.17 11.42 2.59
N GLU A 111 -10.39 11.37 3.91
CA GLU A 111 -9.34 11.23 4.90
C GLU A 111 -9.09 9.77 5.28
N PRO A 112 -7.86 9.24 5.12
CA PRO A 112 -7.49 7.93 5.65
C PRO A 112 -7.46 7.96 7.18
N VAL A 113 -8.39 7.24 7.84
CA VAL A 113 -8.54 7.24 9.31
C VAL A 113 -8.05 5.96 9.96
N ALA A 114 -7.89 4.88 9.21
CA ALA A 114 -7.22 3.66 9.66
C ALA A 114 -6.55 2.95 8.49
N GLY A 115 -5.51 2.19 8.78
CA GLY A 115 -4.79 1.38 7.79
C GLY A 115 -4.18 0.13 8.41
N ILE A 116 -4.35 -1.01 7.76
CA ILE A 116 -3.78 -2.29 8.13
C ILE A 116 -3.17 -2.93 6.88
N LEU A 117 -1.91 -3.36 6.99
CA LEU A 117 -1.22 -4.16 5.98
C LEU A 117 -0.75 -5.45 6.64
N VAL A 118 -1.15 -6.60 6.12
CA VAL A 118 -0.71 -7.90 6.62
C VAL A 118 0.11 -8.59 5.55
N ALA A 119 1.40 -8.76 5.80
CA ALA A 119 2.35 -9.45 4.93
C ALA A 119 2.75 -10.80 5.53
N PRO A 120 1.97 -11.87 5.29
CA PRO A 120 2.13 -13.14 6.00
C PRO A 120 3.46 -13.83 5.69
N GLY A 121 3.96 -13.72 4.44
CA GLY A 121 5.25 -14.28 4.04
C GLY A 121 6.46 -13.65 4.74
N LEU A 122 6.30 -12.46 5.31
CA LEU A 122 7.31 -11.75 6.10
C LEU A 122 7.03 -11.82 7.60
N GLY A 123 5.86 -12.30 8.02
CA GLY A 123 5.42 -12.28 9.42
C GLY A 123 5.21 -10.85 9.95
N GLU A 124 4.79 -9.93 9.08
CA GLU A 124 4.67 -8.50 9.38
C GLU A 124 3.22 -8.03 9.28
N THR A 125 2.81 -7.24 10.29
CA THR A 125 1.54 -6.53 10.31
C THR A 125 1.80 -5.08 10.66
N PHE A 126 1.56 -4.19 9.70
CA PHE A 126 1.59 -2.74 9.92
C PHE A 126 0.17 -2.29 10.21
N ALA A 127 0.01 -1.43 11.22
CA ALA A 127 -1.30 -0.92 11.59
C ALA A 127 -1.20 0.50 12.13
N ALA A 128 -2.17 1.34 11.75
CA ALA A 128 -2.33 2.69 12.28
C ALA A 128 -3.80 3.09 12.32
N MET A 129 -4.13 3.91 13.30
CA MET A 129 -5.41 4.61 13.41
C MET A 129 -5.11 6.08 13.70
N SER A 130 -5.89 6.98 13.11
CA SER A 130 -5.70 8.42 13.24
C SER A 130 -5.56 8.87 14.70
N GLY A 131 -4.43 9.50 15.03
CA GLY A 131 -4.09 9.98 16.36
C GLY A 131 -3.57 8.92 17.34
N ALA A 132 -3.33 7.67 16.88
CA ALA A 132 -2.87 6.57 17.75
C ALA A 132 -1.41 6.14 17.47
N GLY A 133 -0.77 6.72 16.46
CA GLY A 133 0.55 6.30 15.98
C GLY A 133 0.48 5.08 15.07
N ALA A 134 1.63 4.74 14.48
CA ALA A 134 1.81 3.55 13.63
C ALA A 134 2.62 2.48 14.33
N THR A 135 2.30 1.22 14.03
CA THR A 135 2.98 0.05 14.61
C THR A 135 3.33 -0.99 13.55
N LEU A 136 4.41 -1.74 13.81
CA LEU A 136 4.77 -2.99 13.15
C LEU A 136 4.75 -4.10 14.20
N ASN A 137 3.88 -5.11 14.02
CA ASN A 137 3.68 -6.19 14.98
C ASN A 137 3.42 -5.68 16.41
N GLY A 138 2.68 -4.56 16.54
CA GLY A 138 2.37 -3.91 17.81
C GLY A 138 3.49 -3.03 18.39
N ALA A 139 4.70 -3.04 17.83
CA ALA A 139 5.78 -2.13 18.23
C ALA A 139 5.69 -0.80 17.48
N PRO A 140 5.84 0.37 18.14
CA PRO A 140 5.82 1.66 17.47
C PRO A 140 6.88 1.78 16.37
N ILE A 141 6.52 2.40 15.24
CA ILE A 141 7.42 2.69 14.12
C ILE A 141 7.42 4.18 13.79
N HIS A 142 8.51 4.64 13.19
CA HIS A 142 8.69 6.01 12.73
C HIS A 142 9.45 6.04 11.41
N ALA A 143 9.12 7.03 10.57
CA ALA A 143 9.86 7.31 9.35
C ALA A 143 11.33 7.65 9.64
N ALA A 144 12.19 7.42 8.66
CA ALA A 144 13.62 7.72 8.77
C ALA A 144 13.88 9.23 8.96
N THR A 145 15.03 9.54 9.55
CA THR A 145 15.54 10.91 9.75
C THR A 145 16.81 11.16 8.96
N THR A 146 16.98 10.48 7.83
CA THR A 146 18.15 10.60 6.94
C THR A 146 18.37 12.05 6.53
N PRO A 147 19.56 12.63 6.76
CA PRO A 147 19.76 14.06 6.65
C PRO A 147 19.95 14.58 5.22
N GLU A 148 20.34 13.71 4.28
CA GLU A 148 20.74 14.13 2.93
C GLU A 148 20.42 13.05 1.87
N LEU A 149 20.12 13.49 0.64
CA LEU A 149 19.72 12.63 -0.48
C LEU A 149 20.78 11.59 -0.86
N GLY A 150 22.06 11.92 -0.75
CA GLY A 150 23.17 11.01 -1.07
C GLY A 150 23.28 9.77 -0.15
N ARG A 151 22.48 9.70 0.91
CA ARG A 151 22.37 8.53 1.79
C ARG A 151 21.03 7.81 1.64
N ALA A 152 20.13 8.38 0.84
CA ALA A 152 18.77 7.86 0.75
C ALA A 152 18.70 6.55 -0.04
N ILE A 153 17.79 5.70 0.40
CA ILE A 153 17.34 4.50 -0.30
C ILE A 153 15.89 4.72 -0.70
N VAL A 154 15.65 4.78 -2.01
CA VAL A 154 14.34 5.07 -2.59
C VAL A 154 13.81 3.87 -3.34
N GLU A 155 12.62 3.41 -3.01
CA GLU A 155 11.93 2.44 -3.85
C GLU A 155 11.15 3.20 -4.94
N VAL A 156 11.38 2.80 -6.20
CA VAL A 156 10.64 3.33 -7.36
C VAL A 156 9.71 2.25 -7.87
N GLY A 157 8.41 2.45 -7.64
CA GLY A 157 7.37 1.56 -8.11
C GLY A 157 7.23 1.60 -9.62
N TRP A 158 6.76 0.50 -10.20
CA TRP A 158 6.57 0.34 -11.64
C TRP A 158 5.12 -0.04 -11.94
N SER A 159 4.52 0.60 -12.90
CA SER A 159 3.16 0.31 -13.36
C SER A 159 3.13 0.10 -14.89
N PRO A 160 2.42 -0.91 -15.40
CA PRO A 160 2.23 -1.10 -16.83
C PRO A 160 1.39 0.02 -17.48
N ARG A 161 0.75 0.87 -16.67
CA ARG A 161 -0.09 2.00 -17.11
C ARG A 161 0.72 3.22 -17.56
N ARG A 162 2.05 3.19 -17.37
CA ARG A 162 2.97 4.26 -17.80
C ARG A 162 4.05 3.69 -18.72
N PRO A 163 4.53 4.48 -19.69
CA PRO A 163 5.66 4.07 -20.54
C PRO A 163 6.92 3.74 -19.72
N ASN A 164 7.61 2.67 -20.06
CA ASN A 164 8.88 2.31 -19.41
C ASN A 164 9.93 3.44 -19.48
N ALA A 165 9.90 4.27 -20.54
CA ALA A 165 10.78 5.42 -20.66
C ALA A 165 10.57 6.45 -19.54
N ASP A 166 9.32 6.67 -19.12
CA ASP A 166 8.99 7.59 -18.02
C ASP A 166 9.50 7.03 -16.69
N TRP A 167 9.34 5.72 -16.46
CA TRP A 167 9.87 5.05 -15.27
C TRP A 167 11.39 5.10 -15.21
N LEU A 168 12.07 4.86 -16.32
CA LEU A 168 13.54 4.98 -16.42
C LEU A 168 13.99 6.43 -16.16
N ALA A 169 13.26 7.42 -16.65
CA ALA A 169 13.53 8.83 -16.38
C ALA A 169 13.36 9.16 -14.88
N LEU A 170 12.31 8.66 -14.22
CA LEU A 170 12.11 8.82 -12.78
C LEU A 170 13.26 8.20 -11.99
N CYS A 171 13.67 6.97 -12.32
CA CYS A 171 14.85 6.33 -11.71
C CYS A 171 16.10 7.17 -11.89
N GLY A 172 16.32 7.71 -13.10
CA GLY A 172 17.45 8.60 -13.41
C GLY A 172 17.44 9.88 -12.57
N CYS A 173 16.27 10.50 -12.41
CA CYS A 173 16.12 11.69 -11.56
C CYS A 173 16.46 11.40 -10.08
N VAL A 174 15.98 10.28 -9.55
CA VAL A 174 16.32 9.86 -8.17
C VAL A 174 17.82 9.60 -8.04
N MET A 175 18.41 8.82 -8.95
CA MET A 175 19.84 8.49 -8.91
C MET A 175 20.74 9.71 -9.08
N ALA A 176 20.31 10.73 -9.83
CA ALA A 176 21.03 11.99 -9.99
C ALA A 176 21.17 12.78 -8.67
N THR A 177 20.35 12.51 -7.67
CA THR A 177 20.49 13.08 -6.31
C THR A 177 21.56 12.39 -5.47
N GLY A 178 22.14 11.28 -5.96
CA GLY A 178 23.04 10.41 -5.20
C GLY A 178 22.33 9.30 -4.42
N ALA A 179 21.01 9.23 -4.46
CA ALA A 179 20.23 8.19 -3.79
C ALA A 179 20.34 6.83 -4.51
N THR A 180 20.15 5.74 -3.74
CA THR A 180 20.06 4.39 -4.29
C THR A 180 18.62 4.08 -4.66
N VAL A 181 18.40 3.53 -5.86
CA VAL A 181 17.07 3.06 -6.31
C VAL A 181 16.91 1.56 -6.05
N ARG A 182 15.72 1.17 -5.59
CA ARG A 182 15.24 -0.21 -5.46
C ARG A 182 13.88 -0.37 -6.14
N THR A 183 13.47 -1.60 -6.41
CA THR A 183 12.12 -1.98 -6.82
C THR A 183 11.72 -3.26 -6.08
N GLY A 184 10.53 -3.31 -5.51
CA GLY A 184 10.09 -4.44 -4.69
C GLY A 184 8.86 -5.18 -5.22
N GLY A 185 8.11 -4.57 -6.14
CA GLY A 185 6.94 -5.20 -6.77
C GLY A 185 5.68 -5.27 -5.89
N SER A 186 5.60 -4.48 -4.83
CA SER A 186 4.44 -4.28 -3.97
C SER A 186 4.47 -2.83 -3.48
N GLY A 187 3.50 -2.03 -3.90
CA GLY A 187 3.44 -0.61 -3.58
C GLY A 187 3.16 -0.36 -2.11
N ALA A 188 2.19 -1.08 -1.55
CA ALA A 188 1.83 -0.97 -0.14
C ALA A 188 3.00 -1.35 0.77
N MET A 189 3.76 -2.40 0.43
CA MET A 189 4.96 -2.78 1.22
C MET A 189 6.10 -1.78 1.08
N GLY A 190 6.27 -1.16 -0.10
CA GLY A 190 7.24 -0.07 -0.28
C GLY A 190 6.90 1.12 0.62
N LEU A 191 5.64 1.52 0.66
CA LEU A 191 5.14 2.60 1.53
C LEU A 191 5.24 2.24 3.03
N ALA A 192 4.95 0.99 3.39
CA ALA A 192 5.11 0.49 4.75
C ALA A 192 6.58 0.52 5.21
N ASP A 193 7.51 0.18 4.33
CA ASP A 193 8.95 0.28 4.62
C ASP A 193 9.43 1.73 4.82
N VAL A 194 8.81 2.72 4.12
CA VAL A 194 9.04 4.14 4.41
C VAL A 194 8.52 4.51 5.80
N ALA A 195 7.32 4.06 6.16
CA ALA A 195 6.76 4.32 7.50
C ALA A 195 7.61 3.70 8.62
N ALA A 196 8.24 2.54 8.37
CA ALA A 196 9.12 1.87 9.32
C ALA A 196 10.57 2.39 9.32
N GLY A 197 10.89 3.40 8.49
CA GLY A 197 12.24 3.95 8.37
C GLY A 197 13.26 3.00 7.73
N ARG A 198 12.79 1.95 7.02
CA ARG A 198 13.64 0.99 6.29
C ARG A 198 13.99 1.50 4.88
N LEU A 199 13.14 2.35 4.34
CA LEU A 199 13.34 3.16 3.14
C LEU A 199 13.20 4.63 3.50
N ASP A 200 13.87 5.48 2.74
CA ASP A 200 13.79 6.92 2.91
C ASP A 200 12.68 7.53 2.05
N ALA A 201 12.31 6.86 0.98
CA ALA A 201 11.19 7.28 0.15
C ALA A 201 10.65 6.14 -0.72
N TYR A 202 9.39 6.35 -1.16
CA TYR A 202 8.72 5.62 -2.23
C TYR A 202 8.22 6.62 -3.27
N ALA A 203 8.48 6.36 -4.54
CA ALA A 203 8.03 7.18 -5.66
C ALA A 203 7.47 6.31 -6.78
N GLU A 204 6.29 6.68 -7.33
CA GLU A 204 5.68 5.98 -8.46
C GLU A 204 4.89 6.96 -9.33
N LEU A 205 4.90 6.71 -10.65
CA LEU A 205 4.21 7.56 -11.63
C LEU A 205 2.70 7.33 -11.69
N HIS A 206 2.25 6.13 -11.27
CA HIS A 206 0.84 5.76 -11.30
C HIS A 206 0.60 4.55 -10.40
N ILE A 207 -0.13 4.74 -9.33
CA ILE A 207 -0.56 3.73 -8.38
C ILE A 207 -2.04 3.96 -8.05
N ASN A 208 -2.78 2.93 -7.68
CA ASN A 208 -4.21 3.06 -7.42
C ASN A 208 -4.50 3.34 -5.94
N LEU A 209 -5.74 3.75 -5.66
CA LEU A 209 -6.15 4.07 -4.29
C LEU A 209 -6.07 2.86 -3.36
N TRP A 210 -6.43 1.67 -3.81
CA TRP A 210 -6.42 0.46 -3.00
C TRP A 210 -5.01 0.04 -2.55
N ASP A 211 -4.00 0.30 -3.38
CA ASP A 211 -2.59 0.07 -3.05
C ASP A 211 -2.09 1.01 -1.93
N VAL A 212 -2.65 2.23 -1.81
CA VAL A 212 -2.13 3.27 -0.94
C VAL A 212 -3.01 3.63 0.26
N ALA A 213 -4.30 3.35 0.23
CA ALA A 213 -5.25 3.83 1.24
C ALA A 213 -4.86 3.47 2.68
N ALA A 214 -4.45 2.23 2.91
CA ALA A 214 -3.95 1.80 4.21
C ALA A 214 -2.63 2.49 4.58
N ALA A 215 -1.69 2.51 3.61
CA ALA A 215 -0.37 3.06 3.80
C ALA A 215 -0.38 4.57 4.09
N LEU A 216 -1.33 5.34 3.53
CA LEU A 216 -1.45 6.78 3.79
C LEU A 216 -1.70 7.09 5.29
N CYS A 217 -2.56 6.30 5.95
CA CYS A 217 -2.74 6.44 7.39
C CYS A 217 -1.48 6.04 8.15
N ILE A 218 -0.84 4.92 7.79
CA ILE A 218 0.35 4.39 8.44
C ILE A 218 1.52 5.39 8.30
N LEU A 219 1.75 5.93 7.11
CA LEU A 219 2.80 6.93 6.84
C LEU A 219 2.61 8.19 7.68
N ARG A 220 1.38 8.72 7.70
CA ARG A 220 1.07 9.92 8.48
C ARG A 220 1.32 9.70 9.96
N GLU A 221 0.85 8.60 10.51
CA GLU A 221 0.99 8.27 11.93
C GLU A 221 2.45 7.90 12.31
N ALA A 222 3.27 7.48 11.33
CA ALA A 222 4.71 7.27 11.49
C ALA A 222 5.54 8.55 11.32
N GLY A 223 4.91 9.68 10.95
CA GLY A 223 5.58 10.96 10.76
C GLY A 223 6.29 11.12 9.41
N ALA A 224 6.00 10.28 8.40
CA ALA A 224 6.47 10.48 7.03
C ALA A 224 5.77 11.68 6.37
N THR A 225 6.41 12.27 5.37
CA THR A 225 5.76 13.26 4.49
C THR A 225 5.16 12.57 3.29
N THR A 226 3.87 12.80 3.05
CA THR A 226 3.16 12.37 1.85
C THR A 226 2.68 13.58 1.07
N PHE A 227 2.63 13.44 -0.26
CA PHE A 227 2.02 14.43 -1.14
C PHE A 227 0.55 14.08 -1.39
N PRO A 228 -0.31 15.04 -1.79
CA PRO A 228 -1.74 14.80 -1.97
C PRO A 228 -2.01 13.63 -2.91
N PHE A 229 -2.87 12.70 -2.48
CA PHE A 229 -3.31 11.57 -3.29
C PHE A 229 -4.84 11.62 -3.44
N PRO A 230 -5.38 11.48 -4.66
CA PRO A 230 -6.82 11.52 -4.87
C PRO A 230 -7.47 10.26 -4.29
N THR A 231 -8.58 10.45 -3.58
CA THR A 231 -9.37 9.34 -3.00
C THR A 231 -10.57 8.95 -3.86
N THR A 232 -10.63 9.50 -5.08
CA THR A 232 -11.62 9.19 -6.12
C THR A 232 -10.95 9.22 -7.49
N GLY A 233 -11.51 8.48 -8.46
CA GLY A 233 -10.98 8.44 -9.82
C GLY A 233 -9.98 7.30 -10.05
N GLU A 234 -9.28 7.38 -11.17
CA GLU A 234 -8.18 6.49 -11.52
C GLU A 234 -6.91 6.80 -10.72
N GLY A 235 -5.92 5.90 -10.74
CA GLY A 235 -4.67 6.05 -10.02
C GLY A 235 -3.90 7.34 -10.35
N ALA A 236 -2.97 7.70 -9.47
CA ALA A 236 -2.21 8.95 -9.52
C ALA A 236 -0.73 8.71 -9.18
N PRO A 237 0.15 9.72 -9.42
CA PRO A 237 1.50 9.68 -8.89
C PRO A 237 1.51 9.61 -7.36
N MET A 238 2.49 8.90 -6.82
CA MET A 238 2.73 8.79 -5.37
C MET A 238 4.15 9.18 -5.03
N LEU A 239 4.30 9.98 -3.97
CA LEU A 239 5.57 10.27 -3.32
C LEU A 239 5.35 10.28 -1.81
N ALA A 240 6.06 9.38 -1.12
CA ALA A 240 6.15 9.35 0.33
C ALA A 240 7.62 9.39 0.73
N THR A 241 7.98 10.18 1.73
CA THR A 241 9.39 10.40 2.07
C THR A 241 9.63 10.55 3.56
N ALA A 242 10.86 10.29 4.00
CA ALA A 242 11.39 10.87 5.23
C ALA A 242 11.21 12.39 5.19
N PRO A 243 10.77 13.05 6.27
CA PRO A 243 10.43 14.48 6.26
C PRO A 243 11.57 15.39 5.78
N THR A 244 12.80 15.04 6.14
CA THR A 244 14.01 15.77 5.78
C THR A 244 14.32 15.79 4.28
N LEU A 245 13.82 14.82 3.52
CA LEU A 245 14.12 14.63 2.10
C LEU A 245 13.00 15.10 1.16
N ALA A 246 11.83 15.46 1.71
CA ALA A 246 10.61 15.71 0.94
C ALA A 246 10.80 16.78 -0.15
N ALA A 247 11.33 17.95 0.21
CA ALA A 247 11.52 19.05 -0.75
C ALA A 247 12.51 18.69 -1.87
N GLY A 248 13.63 18.03 -1.51
CA GLY A 248 14.66 17.64 -2.47
C GLY A 248 14.19 16.56 -3.44
N LEU A 249 13.49 15.53 -2.96
CA LEU A 249 12.95 14.48 -3.81
C LEU A 249 11.80 14.99 -4.70
N ASN A 250 10.91 15.85 -4.18
CA ASN A 250 9.86 16.43 -5.01
C ASN A 250 10.44 17.30 -6.14
N THR A 251 11.47 18.10 -5.83
CA THR A 251 12.18 18.88 -6.84
C THR A 251 12.86 17.98 -7.88
N ALA A 252 13.50 16.91 -7.46
CA ALA A 252 14.21 16.00 -8.36
C ALA A 252 13.25 15.20 -9.25
N THR A 253 12.16 14.67 -8.70
CA THR A 253 11.21 13.82 -9.41
C THR A 253 10.16 14.61 -10.20
N GLN A 254 9.87 15.86 -9.81
CA GLN A 254 8.82 16.73 -10.38
C GLN A 254 7.43 16.06 -10.40
N LEU A 255 7.17 15.12 -9.47
CA LEU A 255 5.89 14.42 -9.41
C LEU A 255 4.74 15.34 -8.95
N PHE A 256 5.07 16.36 -8.13
CA PHE A 256 4.11 17.31 -7.57
C PHE A 256 4.66 18.75 -7.76
N THR A 257 4.41 19.32 -8.93
CA THR A 257 4.78 20.71 -9.29
C THR A 257 3.62 21.66 -9.12
#